data_37c9899e3126ba78ca69ae8265d9a2b7
#
_entry.id   37c9899e3126ba78ca69ae8265d9a2b7
#
_cell.length_a   1.000
_cell.length_b   1.000
_cell.length_c   1.000
_cell.angle_alpha   90.00
_cell.angle_beta   90.00
_cell.angle_gamma   90.00
#
_symmetry.space_group_name_H-M   'P 1'
#
loop_
_entity.id
_entity.type
_entity.pdbx_description
1 polymer ?
#
loop_
_entity_poly.entity_id
_entity_poly.type
_entity_poly.pdbx_seq_one_letter_code
_entity_poly.pdbx_strand_id
1 'polypeptide(L)'
;MNRILSCTNQPRFNINLTYMKLIVNLNEEGIYRIQEYRESISKYSTEELFSSYNKENSMPFVMVTSRSYFLYALREEFIQRFGKSPISLEGGCAIGFTGPIVACGKDYISLGDITGKN
;
A
#
# COMPACT_ATOMS: atom_id res chain seq x y z
N MET A 1 -3.93 -0.69 20.28
CA MET A 1 -3.16 -1.20 20.54
C MET A 1 -3.05 -2.57 20.25
N ASN A 2 -3.91 -3.31 20.46
CA ASN A 2 -3.84 -4.59 20.17
C ASN A 2 -3.61 -4.89 18.78
N ARG A 3 -3.99 -4.09 17.91
CA ARG A 3 -3.85 -4.36 16.60
C ARG A 3 -2.46 -4.50 16.22
N ILE A 4 -1.57 -3.76 16.65
CA ILE A 4 -0.24 -3.89 16.33
C ILE A 4 0.30 -5.17 16.80
N LEU A 5 -0.08 -5.59 17.95
CA LEU A 5 0.36 -6.80 18.45
C LEU A 5 -0.13 -7.92 17.60
N SER A 6 -1.30 -7.82 17.12
CA SER A 6 -1.85 -8.83 16.31
C SER A 6 -1.04 -9.00 15.08
N CYS A 7 -0.61 -7.94 14.48
CA CYS A 7 0.15 -8.05 13.28
C CYS A 7 1.47 -8.72 13.53
N THR A 8 2.09 -8.47 14.65
CA THR A 8 3.35 -9.08 14.89
C THR A 8 3.20 -10.51 15.28
N ASN A 9 2.08 -10.87 15.82
CA ASN A 9 1.91 -12.16 16.19
C ASN A 9 1.50 -13.05 15.16
N GLN A 10 0.83 -12.65 14.23
CA GLN A 10 0.34 -13.49 13.30
C GLN A 10 1.25 -14.28 12.62
N PRO A 11 2.30 -13.95 12.46
CA PRO A 11 3.20 -14.64 11.80
C PRO A 11 3.29 -16.05 11.93
N ARG A 12 3.16 -16.50 12.97
CA ARG A 12 3.30 -17.75 13.17
C ARG A 12 2.67 -18.56 12.24
N PHE A 13 1.73 -18.18 11.70
CA PHE A 13 1.02 -19.00 10.92
C PHE A 13 1.59 -19.10 9.71
N ASN A 14 2.20 -18.43 9.56
CA ASN A 14 2.72 -18.32 8.53
C ASN A 14 3.08 -19.22 7.73
N ILE A 15 3.02 -19.95 7.97
CA ILE A 15 3.24 -20.93 7.32
C ILE A 15 2.90 -20.73 6.02
N ASN A 16 2.10 -20.01 5.70
CA ASN A 16 1.73 -19.82 4.51
C ASN A 16 2.55 -19.04 3.75
N LEU A 17 3.56 -19.47 3.32
CA LEU A 17 4.27 -18.80 2.47
C LEU A 17 3.55 -18.38 1.32
N THR A 18 2.52 -18.98 0.97
CA THR A 18 1.76 -18.64 -0.19
C THR A 18 1.11 -17.37 0.05
N TYR A 19 0.91 -17.01 1.30
CA TYR A 19 0.29 -15.85 1.55
C TYR A 19 1.17 -14.82 2.04
N MET A 20 2.29 -14.57 1.53
CA MET A 20 3.12 -13.63 2.02
C MET A 20 2.55 -12.30 1.85
N LYS A 21 2.40 -11.50 2.82
CA LYS A 21 1.91 -10.17 2.71
C LYS A 21 2.97 -9.23 3.16
N LEU A 22 2.91 -8.01 2.66
CA LEU A 22 3.84 -6.99 3.07
C LEU A 22 3.30 -6.38 4.35
N ILE A 23 4.09 -6.46 5.39
CA ILE A 23 3.66 -5.91 6.67
C ILE A 23 4.45 -4.65 6.94
N VAL A 24 3.78 -3.59 7.31
CA VAL A 24 4.45 -2.35 7.60
C VAL A 24 4.57 -2.23 9.12
N ASN A 25 5.75 -1.90 9.60
CA ASN A 25 5.98 -1.78 11.02
C ASN A 25 5.91 -0.30 11.40
N LEU A 26 4.91 0.06 12.14
CA LEU A 26 4.70 1.45 12.48
C LEU A 26 5.35 1.86 13.79
N ASN A 27 6.61 1.47 13.98
CA ASN A 27 7.34 1.90 15.14
C ASN A 27 7.98 3.25 14.79
N GLU A 28 8.77 3.79 15.66
CA GLU A 28 9.36 5.09 15.46
C GLU A 28 10.14 5.21 14.18
N GLU A 29 10.95 4.22 13.90
CA GLU A 29 11.73 4.27 12.71
C GLU A 29 10.85 4.14 11.49
N GLY A 30 9.84 3.31 11.55
CA GLY A 30 8.93 3.15 10.41
C GLY A 30 8.22 4.44 10.10
N ILE A 31 7.76 5.14 11.13
CA ILE A 31 7.06 6.38 10.90
C ILE A 31 7.99 7.42 10.29
N TYR A 32 9.24 7.45 10.74
CA TYR A 32 10.19 8.38 10.19
C TYR A 32 10.43 8.10 8.71
N ARG A 33 10.57 6.83 8.36
CA ARG A 33 10.81 6.47 6.98
C ARG A 33 9.61 6.79 6.11
N ILE A 34 8.42 6.55 6.64
CA ILE A 34 7.21 6.86 5.91
C ILE A 34 7.14 8.35 5.64
N GLN A 35 7.52 9.17 6.60
CA GLN A 35 7.48 10.59 6.41
C GLN A 35 8.45 11.05 5.34
N GLU A 36 9.61 10.43 5.27
CA GLU A 36 10.56 10.76 4.23
C GLU A 36 9.98 10.45 2.86
N TYR A 37 9.35 9.28 2.73
CA TYR A 37 8.75 8.92 1.46
C TYR A 37 7.57 9.84 1.15
N ARG A 38 6.80 10.22 2.17
CA ARG A 38 5.67 11.10 1.95
C ARG A 38 6.11 12.42 1.36
N GLU A 39 7.23 12.91 1.81
CA GLU A 39 7.72 14.17 1.30
C GLU A 39 8.07 14.05 -0.16
N SER A 40 8.71 12.99 -0.57
CA SER A 40 9.05 12.80 -1.96
C SER A 40 7.81 12.58 -2.81
N ILE A 41 6.90 11.75 -2.33
CA ILE A 41 5.72 11.40 -3.11
C ILE A 41 4.78 12.59 -3.25
N SER A 42 4.79 13.49 -2.30
CA SER A 42 3.92 14.65 -2.38
C SER A 42 4.24 15.51 -3.60
N LYS A 43 5.42 15.34 -4.18
CA LYS A 43 5.80 16.11 -5.34
C LYS A 43 5.46 15.41 -6.63
N TYR A 44 4.90 14.23 -6.57
CA TYR A 44 4.55 13.49 -7.79
C TYR A 44 3.34 14.16 -8.46
N SER A 45 3.34 14.16 -9.77
CA SER A 45 2.15 14.55 -10.49
C SER A 45 1.14 13.44 -10.33
N THR A 46 -0.10 13.66 -10.70
CA THR A 46 -1.11 12.63 -10.63
C THR A 46 -0.72 11.45 -11.50
N GLU A 47 -0.16 11.72 -12.68
CA GLU A 47 0.26 10.64 -13.54
C GLU A 47 1.37 9.84 -12.94
N GLU A 48 2.32 10.51 -12.29
CA GLU A 48 3.41 9.82 -11.65
C GLU A 48 2.92 8.97 -10.49
N LEU A 49 1.93 9.48 -9.77
CA LEU A 49 1.38 8.74 -8.65
C LEU A 49 0.72 7.46 -9.13
N PHE A 50 -0.10 7.56 -10.18
CA PHE A 50 -0.79 6.39 -10.71
C PHE A 50 0.21 5.39 -11.30
N SER A 51 1.20 5.91 -11.99
CA SER A 51 2.19 5.05 -12.62
C SER A 51 3.03 4.32 -11.56
N SER A 52 3.38 5.02 -10.49
CA SER A 52 4.13 4.40 -9.42
C SER A 52 3.33 3.28 -8.77
N TYR A 53 2.05 3.52 -8.53
CA TYR A 53 1.21 2.50 -7.94
C TYR A 53 1.09 1.30 -8.87
N ASN A 54 0.83 1.54 -10.15
CA ASN A 54 0.63 0.44 -11.08
C ASN A 54 1.90 -0.39 -11.23
N LYS A 55 3.05 0.26 -11.13
CA LYS A 55 4.30 -0.46 -11.20
C LYS A 55 4.42 -1.36 -9.99
N GLU A 56 4.12 -0.84 -8.81
CA GLU A 56 4.20 -1.63 -7.59
C GLU A 56 3.21 -2.80 -7.64
N ASN A 57 2.03 -2.54 -8.15
CA ASN A 57 1.02 -3.57 -8.23
C ASN A 57 1.46 -4.72 -9.15
N SER A 58 2.27 -4.43 -10.14
CA SER A 58 2.69 -5.46 -11.09
C SER A 58 3.92 -6.24 -10.61
N MET A 59 4.54 -5.80 -9.53
CA MET A 59 5.73 -6.47 -9.06
C MET A 59 5.39 -7.55 -8.06
N PRO A 60 6.18 -8.60 -7.96
CA PRO A 60 5.89 -9.64 -7.01
C PRO A 60 6.09 -9.11 -5.60
N PHE A 61 5.45 -9.74 -4.65
CA PHE A 61 5.61 -9.36 -3.28
C PHE A 61 6.98 -9.78 -2.83
N VAL A 62 7.82 -8.84 -2.54
CA VAL A 62 9.13 -9.12 -2.06
C VAL A 62 9.19 -8.49 -0.68
N MET A 63 9.62 -9.25 0.29
CA MET A 63 9.62 -8.78 1.65
C MET A 63 10.78 -7.87 1.91
N VAL A 64 10.71 -6.67 1.45
CA VAL A 64 11.73 -5.69 1.68
C VAL A 64 11.13 -4.62 2.55
N THR A 65 11.72 -4.37 3.67
CA THR A 65 11.17 -3.43 4.63
C THR A 65 10.92 -2.05 4.04
N SER A 66 11.86 -1.56 3.29
CA SER A 66 11.70 -0.21 2.75
C SER A 66 10.52 -0.13 1.81
N ARG A 67 10.20 -1.22 1.15
CA ARG A 67 9.07 -1.21 0.24
C ARG A 67 7.76 -1.01 0.98
N SER A 68 7.64 -1.62 2.15
CA SER A 68 6.40 -1.48 2.90
C SER A 68 6.22 -0.02 3.36
N TYR A 69 7.31 0.66 3.69
CA TYR A 69 7.21 2.04 4.11
C TYR A 69 6.82 2.92 2.91
N PHE A 70 7.39 2.63 1.75
CA PHE A 70 7.06 3.38 0.55
C PHE A 70 5.59 3.19 0.19
N LEU A 71 5.11 1.96 0.27
CA LEU A 71 3.72 1.68 -0.09
C LEU A 71 2.75 2.32 0.90
N TYR A 72 3.12 2.35 2.16
CA TYR A 72 2.27 2.99 3.14
C TYR A 72 2.20 4.50 2.82
N ALA A 73 3.33 5.10 2.48
CA ALA A 73 3.36 6.51 2.16
C ALA A 73 2.56 6.79 0.89
N LEU A 74 2.64 5.89 -0.09
CA LEU A 74 1.91 6.06 -1.32
C LEU A 74 0.41 6.00 -1.02
N ARG A 75 0.00 5.10 -0.16
CA ARG A 75 -1.39 4.98 0.23
C ARG A 75 -1.88 6.28 0.85
N GLU A 76 -1.06 6.84 1.74
CA GLU A 76 -1.47 8.07 2.41
C GLU A 76 -1.62 9.22 1.43
N GLU A 77 -0.79 9.25 0.40
CA GLU A 77 -0.89 10.31 -0.59
C GLU A 77 -2.17 10.15 -1.41
N PHE A 78 -2.52 8.89 -1.76
CA PHE A 78 -3.76 8.66 -2.46
C PHE A 78 -4.95 9.11 -1.61
N ILE A 79 -4.94 8.80 -0.35
CA ILE A 79 -6.04 9.19 0.52
C ILE A 79 -6.13 10.69 0.62
N GLN A 80 -4.99 11.35 0.70
CA GLN A 80 -5.00 12.79 0.81
C GLN A 80 -5.54 13.45 -0.46
N ARG A 81 -5.21 12.94 -1.62
CA ARG A 81 -5.65 13.55 -2.86
C ARG A 81 -7.02 13.12 -3.30
N PHE A 82 -7.39 11.87 -3.07
CA PHE A 82 -8.63 11.34 -3.60
C PHE A 82 -9.61 10.84 -2.55
N GLY A 83 -9.23 10.82 -1.30
CA GLY A 83 -10.09 10.32 -0.24
C GLY A 83 -10.16 8.82 -0.18
N LYS A 84 -9.38 8.13 -0.99
CA LYS A 84 -9.38 6.68 -1.03
C LYS A 84 -8.05 6.23 -1.62
N SER A 85 -7.74 4.98 -1.51
CA SER A 85 -6.49 4.45 -2.03
C SER A 85 -6.69 3.07 -2.61
N PRO A 86 -5.96 2.71 -3.67
CA PRO A 86 -5.99 1.35 -4.19
C PRO A 86 -5.11 0.42 -3.36
N ILE A 87 -4.40 0.95 -2.38
CA ILE A 87 -3.60 0.15 -1.50
C ILE A 87 -4.40 -0.06 -0.23
N SER A 88 -4.67 -1.30 0.10
CA SER A 88 -5.46 -1.61 1.29
C SER A 88 -4.54 -1.85 2.47
N LEU A 89 -5.07 -1.70 3.65
CA LEU A 89 -4.28 -1.88 4.85
C LEU A 89 -5.13 -2.66 5.84
N GLU A 90 -4.97 -3.97 5.88
CA GLU A 90 -5.74 -4.81 6.74
C GLU A 90 -5.16 -4.87 8.11
N GLY A 91 -5.97 -4.74 9.11
CA GLY A 91 -5.51 -4.80 10.48
C GLY A 91 -4.56 -3.67 10.83
N GLY A 92 -4.47 -2.67 10.00
CA GLY A 92 -3.60 -1.55 10.25
C GLY A 92 -2.15 -1.77 9.85
N CYS A 93 -1.81 -2.92 9.34
CA CYS A 93 -0.43 -3.17 8.98
C CYS A 93 -0.19 -4.06 7.77
N ALA A 94 -1.17 -4.80 7.31
CA ALA A 94 -0.95 -5.70 6.18
C ALA A 94 -1.35 -5.02 4.88
N ILE A 95 -0.40 -4.80 4.02
CA ILE A 95 -0.60 -4.08 2.78
C ILE A 95 -1.09 -4.98 1.67
N GLY A 96 -2.11 -4.54 0.95
CA GLY A 96 -2.61 -5.28 -0.20
C GLY A 96 -2.91 -4.33 -1.33
N PHE A 97 -3.17 -4.86 -2.50
CA PHE A 97 -3.47 -4.06 -3.67
C PHE A 97 -4.83 -4.45 -4.22
N THR A 98 -5.56 -3.50 -4.76
CA THR A 98 -6.86 -3.80 -5.34
C THR A 98 -6.77 -4.02 -6.85
N GLY A 99 -5.58 -4.08 -7.41
CA GLY A 99 -5.42 -4.28 -8.84
C GLY A 99 -5.04 -2.99 -9.52
N PRO A 100 -4.81 -3.02 -10.81
CA PRO A 100 -4.35 -1.83 -11.52
C PRO A 100 -5.41 -0.74 -11.53
N ILE A 101 -4.99 0.50 -11.70
CA ILE A 101 -5.92 1.61 -11.76
C ILE A 101 -5.69 2.37 -13.06
N VAL A 102 -6.71 3.08 -13.49
CA VAL A 102 -6.58 3.95 -14.67
C VAL A 102 -7.23 5.28 -14.34
N ALA A 103 -6.73 6.32 -14.96
CA ALA A 103 -7.26 7.65 -14.72
C ALA A 103 -8.68 7.73 -15.25
N CYS A 104 -9.50 8.48 -14.56
CA CYS A 104 -10.87 8.66 -14.96
C CYS A 104 -11.22 10.10 -14.61
N GLY A 105 -11.05 11.03 -15.52
CA GLY A 105 -11.28 12.43 -15.24
C GLY A 105 -10.23 12.90 -14.25
N LYS A 106 -10.66 13.43 -13.15
CA LYS A 106 -9.75 13.88 -12.12
C LYS A 106 -9.57 12.84 -11.04
N ASP A 107 -10.04 11.65 -11.28
CA ASP A 107 -10.02 10.59 -10.28
C ASP A 107 -9.43 9.36 -10.95
N TYR A 108 -9.61 8.21 -10.37
CA TYR A 108 -9.18 6.95 -10.97
C TYR A 108 -10.19 5.88 -10.62
N ILE A 109 -10.16 4.81 -11.37
CA ILE A 109 -10.98 3.65 -11.05
C ILE A 109 -10.07 2.45 -11.03
N SER A 110 -10.44 1.48 -10.23
CA SER A 110 -9.68 0.29 -10.12
C SER A 110 -10.22 -0.71 -11.12
N LEU A 111 -9.34 -1.26 -11.94
CA LEU A 111 -9.77 -2.23 -12.92
C LEU A 111 -10.28 -3.48 -12.24
N GLY A 112 -9.81 -3.74 -11.03
CA GLY A 112 -10.32 -4.86 -10.29
C GLY A 112 -11.78 -4.69 -9.96
N ASP A 113 -12.19 -3.47 -9.68
CA ASP A 113 -13.59 -3.23 -9.35
C ASP A 113 -14.46 -3.48 -10.57
N ILE A 114 -13.99 -3.16 -11.73
CA ILE A 114 -14.77 -3.38 -12.90
C ILE A 114 -14.84 -4.82 -13.27
N THR A 115 -13.74 -5.49 -13.33
CA THR A 115 -13.79 -6.86 -13.74
C THR A 115 -14.17 -7.78 -12.62
N GLY A 116 -13.85 -7.41 -11.48
CA GLY A 116 -14.13 -8.28 -10.39
C GLY A 116 -15.50 -8.49 -10.09
N LYS A 117 -16.32 -7.71 -10.54
CA LYS A 117 -17.54 -7.84 -10.23
C LYS A 117 -18.11 -8.83 -10.85
N ASN A 118 -17.84 -9.31 -11.38
CA ASN A 118 -18.40 -10.22 -12.05
C ASN A 118 -18.53 -11.09 -11.67
#